data_e5e152510f55b7021a7f295e71643580
#
_entry.id   e5e152510f55b7021a7f295e71643580
#
_cell.length_a   1.000
_cell.length_b   1.000
_cell.length_c   1.000
_cell.angle_alpha   90.00
_cell.angle_beta   90.00
_cell.angle_gamma   90.00
#
_symmetry.space_group_name_H-M   'P 1'
#
loop_
_entity.id
_entity.type
_entity.pdbx_description
1 polymer ?
#
loop_
_entity_poly.entity_id
_entity_poly.type
_entity_poly.pdbx_seq_one_letter_code
_entity_poly.pdbx_strand_id
1 'polypeptide(L)'
;MQPRKTPDLGCRNIDLSPIHASLKEIHAKYRDDFSGNVATYIPELAKADPSLFGVALVTADGQVYEIGDANHLFTMQSISKPFVYGFALEDHGVDHVLSKVGVEPSGEAFNSIVLDERHNRPFNPMVNAGAIATTALIKGKGHDQRLARLLGKFSDLAGRSLEIDHGVYISERATGHRNRAIGYLELNFGMIEEPVNEHLDLYFEQCSILVSARDLAVMAATLANNGINPLTGQCALDERYVQNVLSIMHSCGMYDYAGEWSYRIGLPAKSGVGGGILAVLPGQFGVGTFSAPLDDQGNSWRGIRVCEELSERFKLHMLKSRSAAGVVVRCSYRGNAMRSKRRRSSSEDEILNRRGATICVFELQGTLFFGTMERVLRRITEEMATFSYLILDLKRVLQADECSAALLSQTAAMLNQQQKILLLTHCPEHFGNSGETINHERFADIDCALEWCEDQLLQQEQPEWLRGGRQIPLPAMDILQGFDPSEIALIETILLEKRYHAGQIIIREGDSA
;
A
#
# COMPACT_ATOMS: atom_id res chain seq x y z
N MET A 1 -8.67 -28.46 -6.83
CA MET A 1 -7.80 -27.62 -6.00
C MET A 1 -8.62 -27.15 -4.82
N GLN A 2 -8.28 -27.57 -3.60
CA GLN A 2 -8.97 -27.08 -2.40
C GLN A 2 -8.63 -25.61 -2.16
N PRO A 3 -9.57 -24.76 -1.72
CA PRO A 3 -9.28 -23.37 -1.39
C PRO A 3 -8.30 -23.34 -0.23
N ARG A 4 -7.17 -22.64 -0.40
CA ARG A 4 -6.25 -22.34 0.69
C ARG A 4 -7.02 -21.51 1.71
N LYS A 5 -7.18 -22.03 2.92
CA LYS A 5 -7.63 -21.25 4.08
C LYS A 5 -6.68 -20.06 4.23
N THR A 6 -7.21 -18.86 4.09
CA THR A 6 -6.52 -17.64 4.51
C THR A 6 -6.16 -17.80 6.00
N PRO A 7 -4.88 -17.61 6.38
CA PRO A 7 -4.54 -17.53 7.79
C PRO A 7 -5.24 -16.28 8.36
N ASP A 8 -5.84 -16.45 9.51
CA ASP A 8 -6.29 -15.34 10.35
C ASP A 8 -5.05 -14.53 10.75
N LEU A 9 -4.71 -13.53 9.93
CA LEU A 9 -3.60 -12.60 10.15
C LEU A 9 -4.02 -11.64 11.25
N GLY A 10 -3.91 -12.15 12.48
CA GLY A 10 -4.22 -11.41 13.68
C GLY A 10 -3.54 -10.04 13.73
N CYS A 11 -4.36 -9.04 14.02
CA CYS A 11 -4.12 -7.60 14.22
C CYS A 11 -2.99 -7.18 15.17
N ARG A 12 -1.97 -8.00 15.47
CA ARG A 12 -1.08 -7.74 16.61
C ARG A 12 0.09 -6.78 16.32
N ASN A 13 0.41 -6.42 15.08
CA ASN A 13 1.60 -5.64 14.78
C ASN A 13 1.39 -4.47 13.79
N ILE A 14 0.15 -4.12 13.41
CA ILE A 14 -0.12 -3.01 12.48
C ILE A 14 0.33 -1.67 13.05
N ASP A 15 0.18 -1.46 14.35
CA ASP A 15 0.59 -0.21 15.04
C ASP A 15 2.10 0.06 14.96
N LEU A 16 2.91 -0.96 14.71
CA LEU A 16 4.35 -0.86 14.51
C LEU A 16 4.75 -0.63 13.05
N SER A 17 3.80 -0.62 12.10
CA SER A 17 4.10 -0.38 10.69
C SER A 17 4.43 1.09 10.44
N PRO A 18 5.55 1.41 9.76
CA PRO A 18 5.86 2.78 9.34
C PRO A 18 4.77 3.41 8.46
N ILE A 19 4.04 2.59 7.69
CA ILE A 19 2.90 3.05 6.87
C ILE A 19 1.73 3.47 7.76
N HIS A 20 1.39 2.66 8.78
CA HIS A 20 0.35 3.00 9.74
C HIS A 20 0.72 4.27 10.53
N ALA A 21 1.97 4.40 10.96
CA ALA A 21 2.47 5.59 11.63
C ALA A 21 2.34 6.84 10.74
N SER A 22 2.72 6.74 9.46
CA SER A 22 2.60 7.84 8.50
C SER A 22 1.15 8.24 8.26
N LEU A 23 0.23 7.27 8.12
CA LEU A 23 -1.20 7.56 7.98
C LEU A 23 -1.76 8.25 9.23
N LYS A 24 -1.33 7.82 10.42
CA LYS A 24 -1.72 8.43 11.71
C LYS A 24 -1.23 9.87 11.83
N GLU A 25 0.00 10.17 11.41
CA GLU A 25 0.54 11.52 11.36
C GLU A 25 -0.25 12.42 10.41
N ILE A 26 -0.54 11.93 9.18
CA ILE A 26 -1.33 12.67 8.18
C ILE A 26 -2.74 12.94 8.71
N HIS A 27 -3.41 11.94 9.28
CA HIS A 27 -4.73 12.10 9.88
C HIS A 27 -4.70 13.14 11.03
N ALA A 28 -3.74 13.05 11.95
CA ALA A 28 -3.60 13.98 13.06
C ALA A 28 -3.35 15.43 12.59
N LYS A 29 -2.59 15.60 11.50
CA LYS A 29 -2.29 16.92 10.90
C LYS A 29 -3.54 17.63 10.39
N TYR A 30 -4.49 16.88 9.82
CA TYR A 30 -5.69 17.47 9.18
C TYR A 30 -6.98 17.25 9.97
N ARG A 31 -6.96 16.55 11.11
CA ARG A 31 -8.15 16.23 11.90
C ARG A 31 -8.96 17.47 12.29
N ASP A 32 -8.28 18.53 12.67
CA ASP A 32 -8.89 19.75 13.18
C ASP A 32 -9.02 20.84 12.07
N ASP A 33 -8.82 20.49 10.80
CA ASP A 33 -9.07 21.37 9.65
C ASP A 33 -10.51 21.20 9.16
N PHE A 34 -11.39 22.11 9.54
CA PHE A 34 -12.80 22.15 9.18
C PHE A 34 -13.07 23.05 7.97
N SER A 35 -12.09 23.36 7.16
CA SER A 35 -12.28 24.15 5.94
C SER A 35 -13.23 23.45 4.97
N GLY A 36 -13.98 24.24 4.20
CA GLY A 36 -15.03 23.77 3.31
C GLY A 36 -16.42 23.76 3.95
N ASN A 37 -17.40 23.25 3.19
CA ASN A 37 -18.80 23.23 3.59
C ASN A 37 -19.43 21.85 3.36
N VAL A 38 -20.34 21.44 4.24
CA VAL A 38 -21.13 20.23 4.03
C VAL A 38 -22.09 20.44 2.86
N ALA A 39 -22.30 19.40 2.03
CA ALA A 39 -23.25 19.45 0.91
C ALA A 39 -24.68 19.74 1.39
N THR A 40 -25.36 20.73 0.78
CA THR A 40 -26.70 21.17 1.19
C THR A 40 -27.78 20.96 0.14
N TYR A 41 -27.41 20.57 -1.10
CA TYR A 41 -28.38 20.44 -2.19
C TYR A 41 -29.28 19.20 -2.08
N ILE A 42 -28.90 18.19 -1.29
CA ILE A 42 -29.74 17.11 -0.82
C ILE A 42 -29.93 17.31 0.69
N PRO A 43 -31.15 17.52 1.20
CA PRO A 43 -31.39 17.82 2.62
C PRO A 43 -30.78 16.80 3.60
N GLU A 44 -30.77 15.53 3.24
CA GLU A 44 -30.18 14.48 4.09
C GLU A 44 -28.64 14.58 4.20
N LEU A 45 -27.94 15.00 3.14
CA LEU A 45 -26.48 15.20 3.20
C LEU A 45 -26.08 16.37 4.08
N ALA A 46 -26.97 17.37 4.23
CA ALA A 46 -26.73 18.52 5.10
C ALA A 46 -26.65 18.16 6.60
N LYS A 47 -27.07 16.95 6.98
CA LYS A 47 -27.03 16.44 8.37
C LYS A 47 -25.70 15.78 8.74
N ALA A 48 -24.76 15.65 7.79
CA ALA A 48 -23.48 15.00 8.02
C ALA A 48 -22.66 15.74 9.09
N ASP A 49 -22.04 14.99 10.00
CA ASP A 49 -21.18 15.55 11.05
C ASP A 49 -19.81 15.95 10.45
N PRO A 50 -19.46 17.26 10.47
CA PRO A 50 -18.21 17.74 9.92
C PRO A 50 -16.98 17.31 10.72
N SER A 51 -17.13 16.84 11.96
CA SER A 51 -16.02 16.40 12.81
C SER A 51 -15.48 15.02 12.42
N LEU A 52 -16.28 14.18 11.79
CA LEU A 52 -15.89 12.83 11.39
C LEU A 52 -14.84 12.87 10.28
N PHE A 53 -13.81 12.05 10.46
CA PHE A 53 -12.71 11.95 9.53
C PHE A 53 -12.06 10.57 9.57
N GLY A 54 -12.13 9.86 8.46
CA GLY A 54 -11.59 8.51 8.31
C GLY A 54 -10.67 8.38 7.10
N VAL A 55 -9.62 7.59 7.24
CA VAL A 55 -8.66 7.25 6.19
C VAL A 55 -8.41 5.75 6.22
N ALA A 56 -8.44 5.11 5.06
CA ALA A 56 -8.06 3.71 4.91
C ALA A 56 -7.16 3.53 3.68
N LEU A 57 -6.22 2.59 3.78
CA LEU A 57 -5.36 2.13 2.69
C LEU A 57 -5.40 0.61 2.67
N VAL A 58 -5.63 0.03 1.49
CA VAL A 58 -5.64 -1.43 1.29
C VAL A 58 -4.68 -1.78 0.16
N THR A 59 -3.73 -2.67 0.43
CA THR A 59 -2.76 -3.12 -0.58
C THR A 59 -3.39 -4.12 -1.54
N ALA A 60 -2.83 -4.26 -2.75
CA ALA A 60 -3.30 -5.20 -3.75
C ALA A 60 -3.22 -6.68 -3.30
N ASP A 61 -2.47 -6.98 -2.25
CA ASP A 61 -2.38 -8.30 -1.63
C ASP A 61 -3.16 -8.43 -0.31
N GLY A 62 -4.00 -7.42 0.04
CA GLY A 62 -5.03 -7.52 1.07
C GLY A 62 -4.63 -7.01 2.45
N GLN A 63 -3.48 -6.32 2.63
CA GLN A 63 -3.20 -5.66 3.91
C GLN A 63 -4.05 -4.40 4.07
N VAL A 64 -4.71 -4.26 5.22
CA VAL A 64 -5.62 -3.14 5.53
C VAL A 64 -5.00 -2.26 6.61
N TYR A 65 -5.01 -0.93 6.38
CA TYR A 65 -4.62 0.11 7.34
C TYR A 65 -5.79 1.08 7.50
N GLU A 66 -6.20 1.35 8.74
CA GLU A 66 -7.35 2.18 9.06
C GLU A 66 -7.00 3.21 10.14
N ILE A 67 -7.43 4.46 9.96
CA ILE A 67 -7.19 5.54 10.93
C ILE A 67 -8.47 6.39 11.06
N GLY A 68 -8.78 6.79 12.29
CA GLY A 68 -9.94 7.62 12.61
C GLY A 68 -11.26 6.91 12.33
N ASP A 69 -12.23 7.64 11.78
CA ASP A 69 -13.59 7.16 11.53
C ASP A 69 -13.70 6.34 10.23
N ALA A 70 -12.70 5.49 9.95
CA ALA A 70 -12.59 4.73 8.70
C ALA A 70 -13.79 3.80 8.42
N ASN A 71 -14.53 3.40 9.47
CA ASN A 71 -15.69 2.51 9.39
C ASN A 71 -17.04 3.25 9.48
N HIS A 72 -17.03 4.61 9.58
CA HIS A 72 -18.27 5.39 9.54
C HIS A 72 -18.95 5.24 8.18
N LEU A 73 -20.28 4.97 8.19
CA LEU A 73 -21.08 4.78 6.98
C LEU A 73 -21.57 6.12 6.44
N PHE A 74 -21.42 6.32 5.14
CA PHE A 74 -21.95 7.46 4.39
C PHE A 74 -22.34 7.02 2.98
N THR A 75 -23.14 7.81 2.27
CA THR A 75 -23.56 7.45 0.91
C THR A 75 -22.46 7.72 -0.10
N MET A 76 -22.19 6.74 -0.98
CA MET A 76 -21.07 6.80 -1.92
C MET A 76 -21.23 7.84 -3.02
N GLN A 77 -22.45 8.23 -3.33
CA GLN A 77 -22.76 9.26 -4.32
C GLN A 77 -22.03 9.03 -5.66
N SER A 78 -21.38 10.06 -6.20
CA SER A 78 -20.67 9.99 -7.49
C SER A 78 -19.47 9.02 -7.52
N ILE A 79 -19.05 8.44 -6.39
CA ILE A 79 -18.00 7.42 -6.39
C ILE A 79 -18.50 6.12 -7.05
N SER A 80 -19.81 5.91 -7.14
CA SER A 80 -20.41 4.78 -7.84
C SER A 80 -20.18 4.77 -9.36
N LYS A 81 -20.03 5.94 -9.97
CA LYS A 81 -20.00 6.14 -11.44
C LYS A 81 -18.95 5.31 -12.19
N PRO A 82 -17.65 5.28 -11.80
CA PRO A 82 -16.64 4.51 -12.52
C PRO A 82 -16.92 3.01 -12.50
N PHE A 83 -17.49 2.50 -11.43
CA PHE A 83 -17.81 1.08 -11.32
C PHE A 83 -18.99 0.70 -12.22
N VAL A 84 -20.05 1.51 -12.23
CA VAL A 84 -21.20 1.29 -13.12
C VAL A 84 -20.79 1.40 -14.58
N TYR A 85 -19.90 2.31 -14.94
CA TYR A 85 -19.28 2.33 -16.25
C TYR A 85 -18.55 1.02 -16.56
N GLY A 86 -17.77 0.48 -15.63
CA GLY A 86 -17.14 -0.82 -15.76
C GLY A 86 -18.13 -1.96 -15.95
N PHE A 87 -19.25 -1.99 -15.20
CA PHE A 87 -20.31 -2.99 -15.35
C PHE A 87 -21.03 -2.88 -16.70
N ALA A 88 -21.25 -1.65 -17.20
CA ALA A 88 -21.80 -1.43 -18.53
C ALA A 88 -20.86 -1.97 -19.63
N LEU A 89 -19.54 -1.80 -19.47
CA LEU A 89 -18.54 -2.38 -20.38
C LEU A 89 -18.55 -3.91 -20.37
N GLU A 90 -18.68 -4.54 -19.18
CA GLU A 90 -18.84 -6.00 -19.08
C GLU A 90 -20.11 -6.49 -19.80
N ASP A 91 -21.20 -5.73 -19.67
CA ASP A 91 -22.49 -6.12 -20.20
C ASP A 91 -22.59 -5.98 -21.73
N HIS A 92 -21.95 -4.95 -22.29
CA HIS A 92 -22.20 -4.55 -23.69
C HIS A 92 -20.93 -4.42 -24.54
N GLY A 93 -19.76 -4.43 -23.95
CA GLY A 93 -18.48 -4.16 -24.63
C GLY A 93 -18.24 -2.68 -24.90
N VAL A 94 -16.99 -2.38 -25.25
CA VAL A 94 -16.48 -0.98 -25.41
C VAL A 94 -17.25 -0.21 -26.47
N ASP A 95 -17.41 -0.76 -27.68
CA ASP A 95 -17.98 -0.03 -28.83
C ASP A 95 -19.44 0.38 -28.57
N HIS A 96 -20.23 -0.50 -27.95
CA HIS A 96 -21.62 -0.20 -27.62
C HIS A 96 -21.70 0.90 -26.55
N VAL A 97 -20.93 0.81 -25.49
CA VAL A 97 -20.92 1.83 -24.43
C VAL A 97 -20.44 3.18 -24.97
N LEU A 98 -19.40 3.20 -25.83
CA LEU A 98 -18.92 4.42 -26.47
C LEU A 98 -19.95 5.04 -27.43
N SER A 99 -20.88 4.25 -28.00
CA SER A 99 -21.98 4.82 -28.79
C SER A 99 -22.98 5.61 -27.93
N LYS A 100 -23.03 5.38 -26.61
CA LYS A 100 -23.96 6.01 -25.66
C LYS A 100 -23.32 7.07 -24.78
N VAL A 101 -22.04 6.96 -24.46
CA VAL A 101 -21.29 7.91 -23.62
C VAL A 101 -19.86 8.05 -24.13
N GLY A 102 -19.35 9.29 -24.20
CA GLY A 102 -17.96 9.58 -24.55
C GLY A 102 -16.98 9.31 -23.41
N VAL A 103 -15.73 9.73 -23.62
CA VAL A 103 -14.62 9.58 -22.66
C VAL A 103 -13.81 10.87 -22.47
N GLU A 104 -14.28 11.98 -23.04
CA GLU A 104 -13.54 13.24 -23.04
C GLU A 104 -13.87 14.10 -21.80
N PRO A 105 -12.88 14.77 -21.20
CA PRO A 105 -13.15 15.80 -20.20
C PRO A 105 -14.01 16.92 -20.80
N SER A 106 -15.04 17.35 -20.07
CA SER A 106 -15.94 18.40 -20.58
C SER A 106 -15.48 19.82 -20.22
N GLY A 107 -14.72 19.99 -19.14
CA GLY A 107 -14.46 21.30 -18.54
C GLY A 107 -15.69 21.98 -17.92
N GLU A 108 -16.82 21.29 -17.90
CA GLU A 108 -18.11 21.75 -17.39
C GLU A 108 -18.40 21.17 -16.01
N ALA A 109 -19.24 21.85 -15.23
CA ALA A 109 -19.68 21.33 -13.94
C ALA A 109 -20.31 19.93 -14.08
N PHE A 110 -20.06 19.05 -13.12
CA PHE A 110 -20.48 17.63 -13.16
C PHE A 110 -21.98 17.41 -13.36
N ASN A 111 -22.80 18.41 -13.07
CA ASN A 111 -24.26 18.41 -13.21
C ASN A 111 -24.75 19.29 -14.37
N SER A 112 -23.85 19.65 -15.29
CA SER A 112 -24.20 20.42 -16.50
C SER A 112 -25.14 19.60 -17.40
N ILE A 113 -26.05 20.33 -18.11
CA ILE A 113 -27.01 19.76 -19.06
C ILE A 113 -26.48 19.90 -20.49
N VAL A 114 -25.17 19.75 -20.66
CA VAL A 114 -24.49 19.86 -21.97
C VAL A 114 -24.12 18.46 -22.47
N LEU A 115 -24.42 18.20 -23.74
CA LEU A 115 -24.02 17.01 -24.47
C LEU A 115 -22.97 17.38 -25.53
N ASP A 116 -22.18 16.38 -25.95
CA ASP A 116 -21.28 16.53 -27.11
C ASP A 116 -22.11 16.85 -28.38
N GLU A 117 -21.93 18.05 -28.95
CA GLU A 117 -22.68 18.53 -30.10
C GLU A 117 -22.49 17.66 -31.36
N ARG A 118 -21.38 16.92 -31.45
CA ARG A 118 -21.07 16.09 -32.63
C ARG A 118 -21.85 14.77 -32.63
N HIS A 119 -22.07 14.19 -31.44
CA HIS A 119 -22.64 12.86 -31.30
C HIS A 119 -23.94 12.85 -30.47
N ASN A 120 -24.35 13.98 -29.93
CA ASN A 120 -25.52 14.17 -29.05
C ASN A 120 -25.52 13.22 -27.84
N ARG A 121 -24.32 12.88 -27.34
CA ARG A 121 -24.12 11.98 -26.18
C ARG A 121 -23.39 12.70 -25.04
N PRO A 122 -23.48 12.20 -23.79
CA PRO A 122 -22.69 12.71 -22.67
C PRO A 122 -21.19 12.66 -22.96
N PHE A 123 -20.42 13.66 -22.49
CA PHE A 123 -18.97 13.74 -22.68
C PHE A 123 -18.21 12.57 -22.06
N ASN A 124 -18.58 12.18 -20.84
CA ASN A 124 -17.94 11.05 -20.12
C ASN A 124 -18.86 10.50 -19.03
N PRO A 125 -18.60 9.28 -18.51
CA PRO A 125 -19.43 8.65 -17.50
C PRO A 125 -19.30 9.26 -16.08
N MET A 126 -18.40 10.23 -15.87
CA MET A 126 -18.19 10.86 -14.55
C MET A 126 -19.10 12.08 -14.32
N VAL A 127 -19.66 12.67 -15.37
CA VAL A 127 -20.75 13.69 -15.28
C VAL A 127 -22.12 12.99 -15.10
N ASN A 128 -23.12 13.71 -14.57
CA ASN A 128 -24.42 13.10 -14.27
C ASN A 128 -25.10 12.50 -15.52
N ALA A 129 -25.06 13.20 -16.64
CA ALA A 129 -25.58 12.68 -17.90
C ALA A 129 -24.96 11.31 -18.26
N GLY A 130 -23.63 11.22 -18.32
CA GLY A 130 -22.97 9.96 -18.63
C GLY A 130 -23.21 8.85 -17.59
N ALA A 131 -23.38 9.21 -16.32
CA ALA A 131 -23.71 8.27 -15.28
C ALA A 131 -25.13 7.70 -15.43
N ILE A 132 -26.11 8.53 -15.77
CA ILE A 132 -27.50 8.11 -16.06
C ILE A 132 -27.52 7.19 -17.29
N ALA A 133 -26.84 7.57 -18.36
CA ALA A 133 -26.71 6.75 -19.57
C ALA A 133 -26.08 5.36 -19.28
N THR A 134 -24.99 5.31 -18.49
CA THR A 134 -24.35 4.02 -18.13
C THR A 134 -25.19 3.19 -17.16
N THR A 135 -25.91 3.82 -16.23
CA THR A 135 -26.87 3.13 -15.33
C THR A 135 -28.01 2.51 -16.13
N ALA A 136 -28.49 3.18 -17.19
CA ALA A 136 -29.51 2.66 -18.09
C ALA A 136 -29.06 1.37 -18.81
N LEU A 137 -27.76 1.16 -19.01
CA LEU A 137 -27.19 -0.02 -19.66
C LEU A 137 -27.07 -1.27 -18.73
N ILE A 138 -27.28 -1.14 -17.43
CA ILE A 138 -27.18 -2.29 -16.52
C ILE A 138 -28.25 -3.34 -16.85
N LYS A 139 -27.84 -4.57 -17.14
CA LYS A 139 -28.72 -5.69 -17.53
C LYS A 139 -29.56 -6.20 -16.36
N GLY A 140 -30.80 -6.55 -16.66
CA GLY A 140 -31.78 -7.15 -15.76
C GLY A 140 -33.19 -7.03 -16.31
N LYS A 141 -34.11 -7.91 -15.88
CA LYS A 141 -35.54 -7.85 -16.24
C LYS A 141 -36.28 -7.00 -15.18
N GLY A 142 -36.52 -5.74 -15.52
CA GLY A 142 -37.18 -4.78 -14.63
C GLY A 142 -36.25 -4.27 -13.52
N HIS A 143 -36.78 -3.33 -12.72
CA HIS A 143 -36.05 -2.57 -11.72
C HIS A 143 -35.37 -3.46 -10.66
N ASP A 144 -36.12 -4.38 -10.04
CA ASP A 144 -35.62 -5.19 -8.92
C ASP A 144 -34.41 -6.06 -9.28
N GLN A 145 -34.40 -6.66 -10.47
CA GLN A 145 -33.25 -7.48 -10.91
C GLN A 145 -32.01 -6.63 -11.21
N ARG A 146 -32.23 -5.45 -11.79
CA ARG A 146 -31.14 -4.49 -12.05
C ARG A 146 -30.53 -3.99 -10.76
N LEU A 147 -31.36 -3.64 -9.78
CA LEU A 147 -30.95 -3.21 -8.46
C LEU A 147 -30.20 -4.32 -7.71
N ALA A 148 -30.76 -5.53 -7.65
CA ALA A 148 -30.12 -6.67 -7.02
C ALA A 148 -28.73 -6.98 -7.64
N ARG A 149 -28.64 -6.91 -8.98
CA ARG A 149 -27.37 -7.07 -9.70
C ARG A 149 -26.36 -5.98 -9.33
N LEU A 150 -26.80 -4.72 -9.34
CA LEU A 150 -25.98 -3.56 -8.99
C LEU A 150 -25.41 -3.68 -7.57
N LEU A 151 -26.27 -3.94 -6.59
CA LEU A 151 -25.88 -4.15 -5.20
C LEU A 151 -24.95 -5.35 -5.02
N GLY A 152 -25.22 -6.46 -5.74
CA GLY A 152 -24.35 -7.64 -5.76
C GLY A 152 -22.93 -7.28 -6.24
N LYS A 153 -22.82 -6.60 -7.37
CA LYS A 153 -21.53 -6.15 -7.93
C LYS A 153 -20.79 -5.21 -7.00
N PHE A 154 -21.46 -4.25 -6.37
CA PHE A 154 -20.85 -3.36 -5.39
C PHE A 154 -20.43 -4.11 -4.12
N SER A 155 -21.21 -5.09 -3.69
CA SER A 155 -20.87 -5.95 -2.55
C SER A 155 -19.63 -6.80 -2.82
N ASP A 156 -19.49 -7.32 -4.05
CA ASP A 156 -18.28 -8.04 -4.49
C ASP A 156 -17.04 -7.13 -4.48
N LEU A 157 -17.18 -5.87 -4.92
CA LEU A 157 -16.11 -4.87 -4.89
C LEU A 157 -15.69 -4.52 -3.46
N ALA A 158 -16.65 -4.33 -2.53
CA ALA A 158 -16.39 -3.99 -1.14
C ALA A 158 -15.96 -5.20 -0.29
N GLY A 159 -16.25 -6.43 -0.75
CA GLY A 159 -16.00 -7.67 0.00
C GLY A 159 -16.96 -7.90 1.16
N ARG A 160 -18.10 -7.19 1.19
CA ARG A 160 -19.21 -7.34 2.14
C ARG A 160 -20.54 -6.92 1.53
N SER A 161 -21.64 -7.35 2.11
CA SER A 161 -22.98 -6.88 1.71
C SER A 161 -23.11 -5.38 1.98
N LEU A 162 -23.59 -4.66 0.98
CA LEU A 162 -23.88 -3.23 1.04
C LEU A 162 -25.40 -3.01 1.07
N GLU A 163 -25.80 -1.89 1.67
CA GLU A 163 -27.19 -1.49 1.83
C GLU A 163 -27.40 -0.09 1.26
N ILE A 164 -28.67 0.28 1.01
CA ILE A 164 -29.08 1.58 0.52
C ILE A 164 -29.60 2.42 1.70
N ASP A 165 -29.19 3.67 1.77
CA ASP A 165 -29.84 4.67 2.62
C ASP A 165 -31.15 5.12 1.97
N HIS A 166 -32.25 4.57 2.43
CA HIS A 166 -33.58 4.92 1.92
C HIS A 166 -33.97 6.37 2.18
N GLY A 167 -33.45 7.01 3.25
CA GLY A 167 -33.69 8.42 3.53
C GLY A 167 -33.06 9.31 2.48
N VAL A 168 -31.78 9.06 2.15
CA VAL A 168 -31.05 9.77 1.09
C VAL A 168 -31.68 9.50 -0.27
N TYR A 169 -32.03 8.24 -0.59
CA TYR A 169 -32.71 7.89 -1.84
C TYR A 169 -34.00 8.67 -2.04
N ILE A 170 -34.90 8.69 -1.04
CA ILE A 170 -36.18 9.42 -1.13
C ILE A 170 -35.94 10.92 -1.27
N SER A 171 -34.97 11.48 -0.53
CA SER A 171 -34.60 12.89 -0.59
C SER A 171 -34.06 13.28 -1.98
N GLU A 172 -33.14 12.48 -2.54
CA GLU A 172 -32.55 12.70 -3.86
C GLU A 172 -33.59 12.53 -4.97
N ARG A 173 -34.46 11.51 -4.85
CA ARG A 173 -35.58 11.30 -5.76
C ARG A 173 -36.56 12.49 -5.76
N ALA A 174 -36.84 13.07 -4.61
CA ALA A 174 -37.73 14.24 -4.49
C ALA A 174 -37.13 15.52 -5.09
N THR A 175 -35.81 15.72 -4.93
CA THR A 175 -35.10 16.96 -5.35
C THR A 175 -34.40 16.86 -6.70
N GLY A 176 -34.33 15.67 -7.30
CA GLY A 176 -33.55 15.35 -8.52
C GLY A 176 -34.13 15.91 -9.85
N HIS A 177 -34.69 17.13 -9.84
CA HIS A 177 -35.30 17.72 -11.04
C HIS A 177 -34.32 17.89 -12.20
N ARG A 178 -33.07 18.26 -11.90
CA ARG A 178 -32.02 18.42 -12.92
C ARG A 178 -31.67 17.08 -13.58
N ASN A 179 -31.53 16.01 -12.80
CA ASN A 179 -31.29 14.67 -13.32
C ASN A 179 -32.45 14.14 -14.17
N ARG A 180 -33.71 14.50 -13.84
CA ARG A 180 -34.88 14.19 -14.68
C ARG A 180 -34.80 14.93 -16.02
N ALA A 181 -34.46 16.22 -16.02
CA ALA A 181 -34.28 16.99 -17.24
C ALA A 181 -33.20 16.37 -18.14
N ILE A 182 -32.08 15.93 -17.56
CA ILE A 182 -31.01 15.20 -18.27
C ILE A 182 -31.54 13.90 -18.84
N GLY A 183 -32.22 13.05 -18.06
CA GLY A 183 -32.75 11.78 -18.53
C GLY A 183 -33.72 11.91 -19.70
N TYR A 184 -34.64 12.89 -19.67
CA TYR A 184 -35.53 13.16 -20.81
C TYR A 184 -34.80 13.74 -22.02
N LEU A 185 -33.73 14.50 -21.81
CA LEU A 185 -32.87 14.97 -22.92
C LEU A 185 -32.14 13.77 -23.59
N GLU A 186 -31.62 12.85 -22.79
CA GLU A 186 -30.97 11.62 -23.28
C GLU A 186 -31.93 10.69 -24.02
N LEU A 187 -33.19 10.57 -23.55
CA LEU A 187 -34.24 9.88 -24.28
C LEU A 187 -34.47 10.50 -25.67
N ASN A 188 -34.58 11.84 -25.73
CA ASN A 188 -34.80 12.56 -26.99
C ASN A 188 -33.70 12.29 -28.02
N PHE A 189 -32.44 12.10 -27.59
CA PHE A 189 -31.31 11.79 -28.46
C PHE A 189 -31.05 10.28 -28.64
N GLY A 190 -31.89 9.40 -28.03
CA GLY A 190 -31.74 7.95 -28.12
C GLY A 190 -30.55 7.38 -27.37
N MET A 191 -30.03 8.10 -26.37
CA MET A 191 -28.95 7.60 -25.51
C MET A 191 -29.48 6.57 -24.51
N ILE A 192 -30.70 6.80 -23.98
CA ILE A 192 -31.43 5.86 -23.14
C ILE A 192 -32.81 5.55 -23.77
N GLU A 193 -33.45 4.49 -23.27
CA GLU A 193 -34.77 4.06 -23.70
C GLU A 193 -35.81 4.31 -22.60
N GLU A 194 -37.10 4.13 -22.93
CA GLU A 194 -38.16 4.12 -21.91
C GLU A 194 -38.07 2.83 -21.06
N PRO A 195 -38.44 2.85 -19.80
CA PRO A 195 -39.00 3.98 -19.02
C PRO A 195 -37.90 4.80 -18.30
N VAL A 196 -37.78 6.08 -18.62
CA VAL A 196 -36.76 7.01 -18.08
C VAL A 196 -36.74 7.02 -16.54
N ASN A 197 -37.93 7.01 -15.92
CA ASN A 197 -38.02 7.08 -14.46
C ASN A 197 -37.42 5.87 -13.75
N GLU A 198 -37.49 4.67 -14.32
CA GLU A 198 -36.84 3.49 -13.74
C GLU A 198 -35.30 3.61 -13.81
N HIS A 199 -34.76 4.17 -14.86
CA HIS A 199 -33.31 4.42 -14.97
C HIS A 199 -32.85 5.45 -13.92
N LEU A 200 -33.64 6.50 -13.72
CA LEU A 200 -33.36 7.54 -12.73
C LEU A 200 -33.51 6.99 -11.29
N ASP A 201 -34.53 6.18 -11.01
CA ASP A 201 -34.71 5.56 -9.69
C ASP A 201 -33.49 4.66 -9.37
N LEU A 202 -33.05 3.83 -10.32
CA LEU A 202 -31.85 3.00 -10.17
C LEU A 202 -30.57 3.85 -9.97
N TYR A 203 -30.46 4.99 -10.67
CA TYR A 203 -29.35 5.94 -10.48
C TYR A 203 -29.35 6.57 -9.09
N PHE A 204 -30.52 6.97 -8.55
CA PHE A 204 -30.63 7.52 -7.21
C PHE A 204 -30.33 6.48 -6.13
N GLU A 205 -30.77 5.24 -6.30
CA GLU A 205 -30.45 4.12 -5.41
C GLU A 205 -28.94 3.81 -5.42
N GLN A 206 -28.31 3.81 -6.60
CA GLN A 206 -26.87 3.68 -6.76
C GLN A 206 -26.10 4.76 -5.99
N CYS A 207 -26.53 6.03 -6.05
CA CYS A 207 -25.91 7.13 -5.32
C CYS A 207 -26.08 6.99 -3.80
N SER A 208 -27.15 6.33 -3.36
CA SER A 208 -27.54 6.16 -1.96
C SER A 208 -26.96 4.91 -1.29
N ILE A 209 -26.07 4.14 -1.96
CA ILE A 209 -25.40 2.97 -1.36
C ILE A 209 -24.50 3.43 -0.22
N LEU A 210 -24.62 2.77 0.94
CA LEU A 210 -23.83 3.03 2.14
C LEU A 210 -22.46 2.34 2.08
N VAL A 211 -21.42 3.14 2.22
CA VAL A 211 -20.01 2.70 2.26
C VAL A 211 -19.25 3.41 3.37
N SER A 212 -18.11 2.87 3.74
CA SER A 212 -17.13 3.49 4.63
C SER A 212 -15.84 3.84 3.87
N ALA A 213 -14.94 4.61 4.48
CA ALA A 213 -13.62 4.85 3.90
C ALA A 213 -12.84 3.53 3.69
N ARG A 214 -13.03 2.56 4.61
CA ARG A 214 -12.50 1.20 4.45
C ARG A 214 -13.04 0.51 3.21
N ASP A 215 -14.35 0.54 2.99
CA ASP A 215 -14.95 -0.07 1.79
C ASP A 215 -14.42 0.58 0.52
N LEU A 216 -14.31 1.92 0.49
CA LEU A 216 -13.72 2.62 -0.65
C LEU A 216 -12.27 2.20 -0.91
N ALA A 217 -11.46 2.00 0.14
CA ALA A 217 -10.10 1.52 0.00
C ALA A 217 -10.03 0.08 -0.55
N VAL A 218 -10.95 -0.81 -0.12
CA VAL A 218 -11.07 -2.18 -0.66
C VAL A 218 -11.50 -2.15 -2.13
N MET A 219 -12.50 -1.34 -2.49
CA MET A 219 -12.96 -1.17 -3.88
C MET A 219 -11.85 -0.61 -4.76
N ALA A 220 -11.08 0.36 -4.26
CA ALA A 220 -9.90 0.90 -4.94
C ALA A 220 -8.79 -0.14 -5.11
N ALA A 221 -8.53 -0.95 -4.07
CA ALA A 221 -7.57 -2.04 -4.12
C ALA A 221 -8.00 -3.16 -5.08
N THR A 222 -9.31 -3.39 -5.24
CA THR A 222 -9.87 -4.29 -6.25
C THR A 222 -9.51 -3.83 -7.66
N LEU A 223 -9.65 -2.52 -7.95
CA LEU A 223 -9.17 -1.95 -9.21
C LEU A 223 -7.64 -2.02 -9.34
N ALA A 224 -6.90 -1.75 -8.26
CA ALA A 224 -5.44 -1.88 -8.26
C ALA A 224 -4.97 -3.32 -8.52
N ASN A 225 -5.77 -4.32 -8.14
CA ASN A 225 -5.52 -5.76 -8.31
C ASN A 225 -6.28 -6.35 -9.52
N ASN A 226 -6.36 -5.60 -10.62
CA ASN A 226 -6.96 -6.03 -11.89
C ASN A 226 -8.41 -6.57 -11.75
N GLY A 227 -9.21 -5.96 -10.89
CA GLY A 227 -10.61 -6.31 -10.70
C GLY A 227 -10.89 -7.47 -9.73
N ILE A 228 -9.84 -8.04 -9.13
CA ILE A 228 -9.95 -9.10 -8.11
C ILE A 228 -9.91 -8.47 -6.72
N ASN A 229 -10.95 -8.68 -5.94
CA ASN A 229 -10.99 -8.20 -4.55
C ASN A 229 -9.89 -8.89 -3.71
N PRO A 230 -8.95 -8.12 -3.13
CA PRO A 230 -7.79 -8.70 -2.45
C PRO A 230 -8.13 -9.39 -1.12
N LEU A 231 -9.30 -9.10 -0.53
CA LEU A 231 -9.74 -9.71 0.73
C LEU A 231 -10.51 -11.03 0.51
N THR A 232 -11.32 -11.10 -0.55
CA THR A 232 -12.19 -12.25 -0.83
C THR A 232 -11.65 -13.17 -1.92
N GLY A 233 -10.79 -12.66 -2.79
CA GLY A 233 -10.30 -13.36 -3.98
C GLY A 233 -11.33 -13.45 -5.11
N GLN A 234 -12.49 -12.78 -4.97
CA GLN A 234 -13.53 -12.78 -6.01
C GLN A 234 -13.19 -11.81 -7.14
N CYS A 235 -13.49 -12.18 -8.37
CA CYS A 235 -13.46 -11.27 -9.52
C CYS A 235 -14.72 -10.40 -9.50
N ALA A 236 -14.58 -9.14 -9.10
CA ALA A 236 -15.68 -8.17 -9.02
C ALA A 236 -15.85 -7.37 -10.32
N LEU A 237 -14.76 -7.17 -11.06
CA LEU A 237 -14.74 -6.54 -12.38
C LEU A 237 -13.78 -7.28 -13.31
N ASP A 238 -14.19 -7.48 -14.57
CA ASP A 238 -13.34 -8.14 -15.58
C ASP A 238 -12.07 -7.30 -15.84
N GLU A 239 -10.89 -7.94 -15.74
CA GLU A 239 -9.57 -7.33 -15.95
C GLU A 239 -9.48 -6.51 -17.24
N ARG A 240 -10.14 -6.98 -18.32
CA ARG A 240 -10.16 -6.32 -19.63
C ARG A 240 -10.66 -4.87 -19.58
N TYR A 241 -11.49 -4.52 -18.61
CA TYR A 241 -12.12 -3.20 -18.50
C TYR A 241 -11.55 -2.32 -17.39
N VAL A 242 -10.69 -2.88 -16.52
CA VAL A 242 -10.08 -2.11 -15.41
C VAL A 242 -9.28 -0.92 -15.94
N GLN A 243 -8.51 -1.10 -17.01
CA GLN A 243 -7.75 -0.01 -17.64
C GLN A 243 -8.68 1.12 -18.13
N ASN A 244 -9.83 0.80 -18.72
CA ASN A 244 -10.80 1.80 -19.18
C ASN A 244 -11.35 2.61 -18.00
N VAL A 245 -11.71 1.93 -16.90
CA VAL A 245 -12.21 2.57 -15.67
C VAL A 245 -11.15 3.47 -15.06
N LEU A 246 -9.92 3.01 -14.91
CA LEU A 246 -8.82 3.81 -14.35
C LEU A 246 -8.46 5.02 -15.23
N SER A 247 -8.51 4.87 -16.55
CA SER A 247 -8.25 5.97 -17.48
C SER A 247 -9.26 7.09 -17.34
N ILE A 248 -10.56 6.74 -17.25
CA ILE A 248 -11.61 7.74 -17.10
C ILE A 248 -11.62 8.37 -15.70
N MET A 249 -11.26 7.61 -14.66
CA MET A 249 -11.06 8.17 -13.32
C MET A 249 -9.92 9.17 -13.28
N HIS A 250 -8.83 8.90 -14.03
CA HIS A 250 -7.69 9.81 -14.08
C HIS A 250 -8.02 11.13 -14.75
N SER A 251 -8.73 11.10 -15.89
CA SER A 251 -9.02 12.30 -16.69
C SER A 251 -10.24 13.09 -16.21
N CYS A 252 -11.24 12.44 -15.59
CA CYS A 252 -12.55 13.04 -15.33
C CYS A 252 -13.06 12.82 -13.88
N GLY A 253 -12.32 12.09 -13.03
CA GLY A 253 -12.87 11.61 -11.76
C GLY A 253 -13.05 12.66 -10.66
N MET A 254 -12.34 13.80 -10.73
CA MET A 254 -12.28 14.81 -9.69
C MET A 254 -13.02 16.11 -10.08
N TYR A 255 -14.08 15.99 -10.88
CA TYR A 255 -14.85 17.14 -11.37
C TYR A 255 -13.94 18.18 -12.07
N ASP A 256 -14.18 19.47 -11.85
CA ASP A 256 -13.38 20.55 -12.43
C ASP A 256 -11.96 20.63 -11.84
N TYR A 257 -11.68 19.87 -10.80
CA TYR A 257 -10.36 19.73 -10.17
C TYR A 257 -9.50 18.63 -10.81
N ALA A 258 -10.00 17.89 -11.81
CA ALA A 258 -9.30 16.72 -12.37
C ALA A 258 -7.91 17.06 -12.94
N GLY A 259 -7.75 18.22 -13.59
CA GLY A 259 -6.47 18.67 -14.12
C GLY A 259 -5.43 18.96 -13.03
N GLU A 260 -5.80 19.70 -11.99
CA GLU A 260 -4.93 20.03 -10.87
C GLU A 260 -4.62 18.77 -10.03
N TRP A 261 -5.61 17.89 -9.84
CA TRP A 261 -5.41 16.60 -9.21
C TRP A 261 -4.37 15.74 -9.95
N SER A 262 -4.50 15.65 -11.29
CA SER A 262 -3.53 14.92 -12.12
C SER A 262 -2.12 15.51 -12.01
N TYR A 263 -2.00 16.84 -11.95
CA TYR A 263 -0.71 17.53 -11.85
C TYR A 263 -0.05 17.38 -10.47
N ARG A 264 -0.80 17.50 -9.36
CA ARG A 264 -0.27 17.46 -7.99
C ARG A 264 -0.15 16.05 -7.43
N ILE A 265 -1.18 15.23 -7.62
CA ILE A 265 -1.36 13.94 -6.96
C ILE A 265 -1.07 12.78 -7.92
N GLY A 266 -1.63 12.86 -9.14
CA GLY A 266 -1.32 11.95 -10.23
C GLY A 266 -1.79 10.51 -10.02
N LEU A 267 -2.88 10.30 -9.27
CA LEU A 267 -3.52 9.00 -9.08
C LEU A 267 -4.91 9.00 -9.74
N PRO A 268 -5.34 7.92 -10.43
CA PRO A 268 -6.75 7.74 -10.78
C PRO A 268 -7.62 7.84 -9.54
N ALA A 269 -8.64 8.70 -9.54
CA ALA A 269 -9.48 8.91 -8.35
C ALA A 269 -10.91 9.24 -8.72
N LYS A 270 -11.83 9.09 -7.74
CA LYS A 270 -13.20 9.56 -7.83
C LYS A 270 -13.66 10.18 -6.52
N SER A 271 -14.21 11.36 -6.62
CA SER A 271 -14.82 12.09 -5.52
C SER A 271 -16.33 11.95 -5.52
N GLY A 272 -16.93 12.05 -4.33
CA GLY A 272 -18.36 12.07 -4.13
C GLY A 272 -18.77 13.13 -3.12
N VAL A 273 -19.87 13.84 -3.39
CA VAL A 273 -20.40 14.91 -2.55
C VAL A 273 -20.88 14.46 -1.16
N GLY A 274 -20.90 13.15 -0.91
CA GLY A 274 -21.04 12.57 0.44
C GLY A 274 -19.79 12.72 1.32
N GLY A 275 -18.68 13.28 0.79
CA GLY A 275 -17.44 13.50 1.53
C GLY A 275 -16.39 12.41 1.33
N GLY A 276 -16.61 11.45 0.44
CA GLY A 276 -15.68 10.40 0.12
C GLY A 276 -14.73 10.74 -1.04
N ILE A 277 -13.49 10.25 -0.98
CA ILE A 277 -12.57 10.14 -2.12
C ILE A 277 -12.04 8.71 -2.17
N LEU A 278 -12.05 8.13 -3.37
CA LEU A 278 -11.42 6.87 -3.69
C LEU A 278 -10.28 7.14 -4.66
N ALA A 279 -9.05 6.68 -4.34
CA ALA A 279 -7.88 6.82 -5.21
C ALA A 279 -7.15 5.48 -5.39
N VAL A 280 -6.58 5.26 -6.56
CA VAL A 280 -5.98 3.97 -6.95
C VAL A 280 -4.53 4.17 -7.36
N LEU A 281 -3.63 3.38 -6.79
CA LEU A 281 -2.29 3.20 -7.35
C LEU A 281 -2.23 1.80 -8.00
N PRO A 282 -2.31 1.72 -9.34
CA PRO A 282 -2.40 0.43 -10.04
C PRO A 282 -1.28 -0.53 -9.65
N GLY A 283 -1.62 -1.78 -9.41
CA GLY A 283 -0.70 -2.84 -9.03
C GLY A 283 -0.19 -2.78 -7.59
N GLN A 284 -0.57 -1.79 -6.77
CA GLN A 284 -0.02 -1.61 -5.43
C GLN A 284 -1.08 -1.50 -4.33
N PHE A 285 -1.95 -0.49 -4.36
CA PHE A 285 -2.95 -0.28 -3.30
C PHE A 285 -4.09 0.64 -3.74
N GLY A 286 -5.14 0.66 -2.93
CA GLY A 286 -6.23 1.62 -2.95
C GLY A 286 -6.29 2.45 -1.69
N VAL A 287 -6.75 3.69 -1.82
CA VAL A 287 -7.02 4.61 -0.71
C VAL A 287 -8.49 4.98 -0.71
N GLY A 288 -9.10 5.00 0.47
CA GLY A 288 -10.42 5.54 0.73
C GLY A 288 -10.34 6.57 1.84
N THR A 289 -10.98 7.72 1.64
CA THR A 289 -11.11 8.76 2.70
C THR A 289 -12.56 9.15 2.88
N PHE A 290 -12.88 9.61 4.06
CA PHE A 290 -14.18 10.22 4.37
C PHE A 290 -13.99 11.47 5.22
N SER A 291 -14.61 12.57 4.78
CA SER A 291 -14.73 13.82 5.52
C SER A 291 -15.79 14.69 4.85
N ALA A 292 -16.88 14.99 5.55
CA ALA A 292 -18.04 15.66 4.98
C ALA A 292 -17.81 17.09 4.45
N PRO A 293 -16.95 17.96 5.02
CA PRO A 293 -16.66 19.27 4.44
C PRO A 293 -16.03 19.16 3.03
N LEU A 294 -16.61 19.89 2.08
CA LEU A 294 -16.23 19.93 0.67
C LEU A 294 -15.62 21.29 0.32
N ASP A 295 -14.72 21.29 -0.68
CA ASP A 295 -14.26 22.50 -1.35
C ASP A 295 -15.31 23.09 -2.31
N ASP A 296 -14.98 24.19 -2.96
CA ASP A 296 -15.87 24.86 -3.91
C ASP A 296 -16.17 24.02 -5.17
N GLN A 297 -15.36 23.01 -5.47
CA GLN A 297 -15.54 22.06 -6.58
C GLN A 297 -16.36 20.82 -6.17
N GLY A 298 -16.69 20.67 -4.88
CA GLY A 298 -17.48 19.55 -4.36
C GLY A 298 -16.67 18.33 -3.95
N ASN A 299 -15.36 18.47 -3.75
CA ASN A 299 -14.47 17.40 -3.30
C ASN A 299 -14.24 17.50 -1.79
N SER A 300 -14.05 16.37 -1.12
CA SER A 300 -13.72 16.34 0.31
C SER A 300 -12.42 17.10 0.58
N TRP A 301 -12.49 18.19 1.36
CA TRP A 301 -11.35 19.05 1.68
C TRP A 301 -10.21 18.25 2.32
N ARG A 302 -10.47 17.58 3.44
CA ARG A 302 -9.47 16.76 4.14
C ARG A 302 -9.02 15.57 3.31
N GLY A 303 -9.93 14.99 2.50
CA GLY A 303 -9.63 13.88 1.61
C GLY A 303 -8.59 14.24 0.53
N ILE A 304 -8.69 15.44 -0.09
CA ILE A 304 -7.68 15.96 -1.01
C ILE A 304 -6.32 16.06 -0.31
N ARG A 305 -6.27 16.67 0.88
CA ARG A 305 -5.03 16.87 1.65
C ARG A 305 -4.33 15.56 2.00
N VAL A 306 -5.11 14.55 2.38
CA VAL A 306 -4.58 13.19 2.62
C VAL A 306 -3.94 12.64 1.36
N CYS A 307 -4.62 12.67 0.22
CA CYS A 307 -4.11 12.13 -1.02
C CYS A 307 -2.89 12.91 -1.55
N GLU A 308 -2.88 14.24 -1.39
CA GLU A 308 -1.75 15.10 -1.74
C GLU A 308 -0.51 14.74 -0.90
N GLU A 309 -0.66 14.68 0.43
CA GLU A 309 0.43 14.34 1.33
C GLU A 309 0.95 12.92 1.11
N LEU A 310 0.06 11.95 0.89
CA LEU A 310 0.46 10.57 0.55
C LEU A 310 1.26 10.54 -0.76
N SER A 311 0.76 11.22 -1.81
CA SER A 311 1.45 11.26 -3.10
C SER A 311 2.81 11.93 -3.00
N GLU A 312 2.93 13.01 -2.24
CA GLU A 312 4.19 13.71 -2.05
C GLU A 312 5.17 12.90 -1.20
N ARG A 313 4.74 12.41 -0.03
CA ARG A 313 5.57 11.70 0.94
C ARG A 313 6.11 10.38 0.38
N PHE A 314 5.29 9.62 -0.31
CA PHE A 314 5.65 8.32 -0.88
C PHE A 314 5.96 8.35 -2.38
N LYS A 315 6.00 9.55 -2.99
CA LYS A 315 6.31 9.74 -4.43
C LYS A 315 5.43 8.88 -5.35
N LEU A 316 4.11 8.89 -5.11
CA LEU A 316 3.16 7.95 -5.71
C LEU A 316 2.65 8.35 -7.09
N HIS A 317 3.03 9.52 -7.60
CA HIS A 317 2.55 10.03 -8.88
C HIS A 317 2.76 9.02 -10.02
N MET A 318 1.68 8.61 -10.72
CA MET A 318 1.69 7.51 -11.68
C MET A 318 2.61 7.73 -12.90
N LEU A 319 2.93 8.97 -13.25
CA LEU A 319 3.85 9.29 -14.36
C LEU A 319 5.33 9.10 -13.97
N LYS A 320 5.65 8.79 -12.71
CA LYS A 320 7.00 8.32 -12.34
C LYS A 320 7.16 6.87 -12.82
N SER A 321 8.21 6.62 -13.60
CA SER A 321 8.50 5.27 -14.13
C SER A 321 8.67 4.26 -12.99
N ARG A 322 7.98 3.11 -13.07
CA ARG A 322 8.03 2.03 -12.09
C ARG A 322 8.14 0.68 -12.79
N SER A 323 9.04 -0.17 -12.29
CA SER A 323 9.17 -1.55 -12.75
C SER A 323 8.13 -2.46 -12.07
N ALA A 324 7.76 -3.56 -12.74
CA ALA A 324 6.80 -4.52 -12.20
C ALA A 324 7.30 -5.17 -10.89
N ALA A 325 6.39 -5.35 -9.93
CA ALA A 325 6.69 -5.95 -8.63
C ALA A 325 6.86 -7.47 -8.75
N GLY A 326 8.10 -7.94 -8.65
CA GLY A 326 8.43 -9.35 -8.44
C GLY A 326 8.46 -9.72 -6.94
N VAL A 327 8.88 -10.96 -6.64
CA VAL A 327 9.16 -11.38 -5.25
C VAL A 327 10.37 -10.61 -4.75
N VAL A 328 10.16 -9.68 -3.79
CA VAL A 328 11.20 -8.78 -3.29
C VAL A 328 12.13 -9.44 -2.27
N VAL A 329 11.61 -10.26 -1.35
CA VAL A 329 12.42 -11.06 -0.43
C VAL A 329 12.71 -12.39 -1.11
N ARG A 330 13.92 -12.55 -1.62
CA ARG A 330 14.38 -13.76 -2.28
C ARG A 330 14.50 -14.92 -1.31
N CYS A 331 15.11 -14.66 -0.17
CA CYS A 331 15.47 -15.67 0.81
C CYS A 331 15.53 -15.01 2.20
N SER A 332 15.20 -15.77 3.23
CA SER A 332 15.40 -15.36 4.62
C SER A 332 15.94 -16.52 5.44
N TYR A 333 16.84 -16.23 6.37
CA TYR A 333 17.43 -17.23 7.26
C TYR A 333 17.87 -16.58 8.57
N ARG A 334 18.26 -17.42 9.52
CA ARG A 334 18.74 -17.03 10.84
C ARG A 334 20.23 -17.28 10.97
N GLY A 335 20.91 -16.52 11.84
CA GLY A 335 22.34 -16.64 12.07
C GLY A 335 22.79 -17.98 12.69
N ASN A 336 21.89 -18.79 13.23
CA ASN A 336 22.19 -20.17 13.62
C ASN A 336 22.15 -21.18 12.45
N ALA A 337 21.45 -20.82 11.35
CA ALA A 337 21.40 -21.64 10.12
C ALA A 337 22.52 -21.28 9.13
N MET A 338 22.97 -20.02 9.13
CA MET A 338 24.07 -19.54 8.30
C MET A 338 24.99 -18.65 9.14
N ARG A 339 26.28 -19.01 9.22
CA ARG A 339 27.31 -18.34 10.01
C ARG A 339 28.25 -17.54 9.13
N SER A 340 28.99 -16.61 9.75
CA SER A 340 30.16 -16.01 9.11
C SER A 340 31.23 -17.07 8.82
N LYS A 341 32.12 -16.75 7.90
CA LYS A 341 33.26 -17.62 7.57
C LYS A 341 34.35 -17.61 8.63
N ARG A 342 34.23 -16.75 9.63
CA ARG A 342 35.17 -16.68 10.74
C ARG A 342 35.15 -17.99 11.54
N ARG A 343 36.33 -18.58 11.72
CA ARG A 343 36.45 -19.74 12.62
C ARG A 343 36.23 -19.31 14.06
N ARG A 344 35.39 -20.03 14.75
CA ARG A 344 35.04 -19.83 16.16
C ARG A 344 35.54 -21.01 16.99
N SER A 345 35.82 -20.78 18.25
CA SER A 345 36.10 -21.87 19.19
C SER A 345 34.83 -22.68 19.51
N SER A 346 34.96 -23.88 19.99
CA SER A 346 33.83 -24.75 20.36
C SER A 346 32.87 -24.07 21.37
N SER A 347 33.41 -23.28 22.31
CA SER A 347 32.61 -22.55 23.29
C SER A 347 31.83 -21.37 22.66
N GLU A 348 32.44 -20.67 21.66
CA GLU A 348 31.76 -19.61 20.92
C GLU A 348 30.68 -20.19 20.01
N ASP A 349 30.97 -21.31 19.36
CA ASP A 349 30.00 -22.01 18.52
C ASP A 349 28.78 -22.46 19.29
N GLU A 350 28.93 -22.91 20.53
CA GLU A 350 27.82 -23.30 21.42
C GLU A 350 26.92 -22.08 21.73
N ILE A 351 27.52 -20.93 22.07
CA ILE A 351 26.78 -19.67 22.30
C ILE A 351 26.05 -19.26 21.04
N LEU A 352 26.71 -19.24 19.89
CA LEU A 352 26.14 -18.82 18.63
C LEU A 352 25.07 -19.80 18.11
N ASN A 353 25.15 -21.10 18.39
CA ASN A 353 24.08 -22.08 18.10
C ASN A 353 22.81 -21.74 18.90
N ARG A 354 22.96 -21.33 20.13
CA ARG A 354 21.85 -20.97 21.03
C ARG A 354 21.27 -19.58 20.68
N ARG A 355 22.12 -18.58 20.50
CA ARG A 355 21.72 -17.16 20.35
C ARG A 355 21.59 -16.70 18.91
N GLY A 356 22.22 -17.36 17.95
CA GLY A 356 22.24 -16.96 16.54
C GLY A 356 20.86 -16.89 15.88
N ALA A 357 19.83 -17.54 16.43
CA ALA A 357 18.45 -17.37 15.99
C ALA A 357 17.93 -15.92 16.10
N THR A 358 18.57 -15.07 16.92
CA THR A 358 18.24 -13.65 17.06
C THR A 358 18.84 -12.76 15.98
N ILE A 359 19.68 -13.30 15.08
CA ILE A 359 20.14 -12.63 13.87
C ILE A 359 19.22 -13.06 12.73
N CYS A 360 18.55 -12.11 12.09
CA CYS A 360 17.67 -12.33 10.94
C CYS A 360 18.30 -11.73 9.70
N VAL A 361 18.31 -12.46 8.58
CA VAL A 361 18.84 -12.02 7.29
C VAL A 361 17.71 -12.08 6.26
N PHE A 362 17.49 -10.98 5.53
CA PHE A 362 16.65 -10.93 4.34
C PHE A 362 17.51 -10.56 3.13
N GLU A 363 17.57 -11.41 2.13
CA GLU A 363 18.15 -11.10 0.83
C GLU A 363 17.06 -10.48 -0.05
N LEU A 364 17.23 -9.22 -0.42
CA LEU A 364 16.32 -8.50 -1.28
C LEU A 364 16.73 -8.59 -2.75
N GLN A 365 15.75 -8.49 -3.66
CA GLN A 365 16.00 -8.51 -5.10
C GLN A 365 15.01 -7.62 -5.87
N GLY A 366 15.39 -7.24 -7.10
CA GLY A 366 14.54 -6.48 -8.03
C GLY A 366 14.49 -4.99 -7.70
N THR A 367 13.37 -4.36 -7.98
CA THR A 367 13.18 -2.92 -7.77
C THR A 367 12.45 -2.66 -6.46
N LEU A 368 12.99 -1.74 -5.66
CA LEU A 368 12.37 -1.28 -4.43
C LEU A 368 11.58 0.01 -4.71
N PHE A 369 10.30 -0.04 -4.43
CA PHE A 369 9.35 1.07 -4.46
C PHE A 369 8.29 0.82 -3.38
N PHE A 370 7.34 1.73 -3.18
CA PHE A 370 6.37 1.64 -2.08
C PHE A 370 5.79 0.22 -1.90
N GLY A 371 5.20 -0.37 -2.94
CA GLY A 371 4.52 -1.68 -2.82
C GLY A 371 5.45 -2.87 -2.52
N THR A 372 6.72 -2.84 -2.95
CA THR A 372 7.71 -3.86 -2.60
C THR A 372 8.26 -3.63 -1.19
N MET A 373 8.51 -2.37 -0.82
CA MET A 373 8.97 -2.03 0.53
C MET A 373 7.90 -2.31 1.59
N GLU A 374 6.63 -2.04 1.31
CA GLU A 374 5.54 -2.39 2.22
C GLU A 374 5.58 -3.87 2.61
N ARG A 375 5.76 -4.78 1.64
CA ARG A 375 5.88 -6.22 1.90
C ARG A 375 7.09 -6.58 2.76
N VAL A 376 8.23 -5.94 2.51
CA VAL A 376 9.45 -6.11 3.34
C VAL A 376 9.17 -5.64 4.77
N LEU A 377 8.57 -4.46 4.92
CA LEU A 377 8.27 -3.85 6.22
C LEU A 377 7.27 -4.68 7.02
N ARG A 378 6.22 -5.17 6.38
CA ARG A 378 5.23 -6.06 7.00
C ARG A 378 5.92 -7.31 7.55
N ARG A 379 6.76 -7.97 6.74
CA ARG A 379 7.50 -9.14 7.20
C ARG A 379 8.47 -8.84 8.34
N ILE A 380 9.18 -7.70 8.32
CA ILE A 380 10.01 -7.23 9.43
C ILE A 380 9.16 -7.07 10.69
N THR A 381 7.98 -6.46 10.58
CA THR A 381 7.07 -6.22 11.70
C THR A 381 6.52 -7.52 12.29
N GLU A 382 6.13 -8.48 11.44
CA GLU A 382 5.67 -9.82 11.87
C GLU A 382 6.74 -10.59 12.65
N GLU A 383 8.00 -10.49 12.19
CA GLU A 383 9.13 -11.21 12.80
C GLU A 383 9.83 -10.41 13.91
N MET A 384 9.40 -9.17 14.19
CA MET A 384 10.11 -8.23 15.08
C MET A 384 10.40 -8.78 16.47
N ALA A 385 9.49 -9.56 17.08
CA ALA A 385 9.68 -10.16 18.39
C ALA A 385 10.79 -11.23 18.42
N THR A 386 11.23 -11.74 17.28
CA THR A 386 12.09 -12.93 17.17
C THR A 386 13.56 -12.61 16.92
N PHE A 387 13.91 -11.35 16.60
CA PHE A 387 15.30 -10.97 16.32
C PHE A 387 15.75 -9.76 17.14
N SER A 388 17.07 -9.63 17.31
CA SER A 388 17.76 -8.44 17.84
C SER A 388 18.54 -7.69 16.75
N TYR A 389 18.99 -8.42 15.73
CA TYR A 389 19.75 -7.91 14.60
C TYR A 389 19.05 -8.30 13.31
N LEU A 390 18.85 -7.31 12.42
CA LEU A 390 18.27 -7.50 11.10
C LEU A 390 19.28 -7.08 10.03
N ILE A 391 19.68 -8.01 9.18
CA ILE A 391 20.54 -7.75 8.02
C ILE A 391 19.67 -7.73 6.77
N LEU A 392 19.68 -6.62 6.03
CA LEU A 392 19.08 -6.52 4.70
C LEU A 392 20.19 -6.50 3.65
N ASP A 393 20.25 -7.54 2.84
CA ASP A 393 21.20 -7.62 1.73
C ASP A 393 20.60 -7.04 0.46
N LEU A 394 21.23 -5.99 -0.06
CA LEU A 394 20.81 -5.25 -1.26
C LEU A 394 21.56 -5.68 -2.53
N LYS A 395 22.38 -6.72 -2.48
CA LYS A 395 23.23 -7.19 -3.61
C LYS A 395 22.48 -7.38 -4.93
N ARG A 396 21.21 -7.81 -4.86
CA ARG A 396 20.37 -8.09 -6.03
C ARG A 396 19.28 -7.03 -6.25
N VAL A 397 19.36 -5.92 -5.54
CA VAL A 397 18.49 -4.77 -5.78
C VAL A 397 19.00 -4.03 -7.01
N LEU A 398 18.14 -3.93 -8.03
CA LEU A 398 18.46 -3.29 -9.30
C LEU A 398 18.30 -1.77 -9.23
N GLN A 399 17.24 -1.33 -8.58
CA GLN A 399 16.88 0.08 -8.40
C GLN A 399 16.12 0.25 -7.08
N ALA A 400 16.25 1.40 -6.48
CA ALA A 400 15.45 1.81 -5.33
C ALA A 400 15.06 3.27 -5.50
N ASP A 401 13.77 3.58 -5.26
CA ASP A 401 13.29 4.96 -5.35
C ASP A 401 13.48 5.71 -4.02
N GLU A 402 13.25 7.02 -4.05
CA GLU A 402 13.37 7.88 -2.85
C GLU A 402 12.41 7.45 -1.73
N CYS A 403 11.24 6.92 -2.09
CA CYS A 403 10.27 6.39 -1.12
C CYS A 403 10.85 5.21 -0.34
N SER A 404 11.53 4.28 -1.04
CA SER A 404 12.17 3.12 -0.43
C SER A 404 13.25 3.52 0.57
N ALA A 405 14.04 4.56 0.24
CA ALA A 405 15.06 5.09 1.15
C ALA A 405 14.43 5.73 2.40
N ALA A 406 13.36 6.53 2.23
CA ALA A 406 12.62 7.13 3.34
C ALA A 406 11.98 6.06 4.26
N LEU A 407 11.36 5.03 3.70
CA LEU A 407 10.77 3.92 4.44
C LEU A 407 11.83 3.11 5.21
N LEU A 408 13.02 2.89 4.63
CA LEU A 408 14.12 2.24 5.35
C LEU A 408 14.62 3.09 6.52
N SER A 409 14.71 4.41 6.35
CA SER A 409 15.09 5.33 7.42
C SER A 409 14.11 5.28 8.59
N GLN A 410 12.80 5.32 8.29
CA GLN A 410 11.74 5.19 9.29
C GLN A 410 11.81 3.82 9.99
N THR A 411 12.11 2.76 9.22
CA THR A 411 12.26 1.40 9.78
C THR A 411 13.45 1.33 10.72
N ALA A 412 14.59 1.90 10.37
CA ALA A 412 15.77 1.96 11.23
C ALA A 412 15.46 2.68 12.55
N ALA A 413 14.78 3.82 12.50
CA ALA A 413 14.36 4.58 13.68
C ALA A 413 13.41 3.76 14.57
N MET A 414 12.42 3.09 13.98
CA MET A 414 11.48 2.23 14.67
C MET A 414 12.19 1.04 15.36
N LEU A 415 13.10 0.37 14.66
CA LEU A 415 13.87 -0.76 15.23
C LEU A 415 14.76 -0.30 16.38
N ASN A 416 15.41 0.87 16.26
CA ASN A 416 16.22 1.44 17.35
C ASN A 416 15.40 1.74 18.61
N GLN A 417 14.18 2.25 18.47
CA GLN A 417 13.26 2.44 19.62
C GLN A 417 12.95 1.14 20.33
N GLN A 418 12.96 0.02 19.59
CA GLN A 418 12.77 -1.33 20.13
C GLN A 418 14.08 -2.02 20.52
N GLN A 419 15.20 -1.27 20.63
CA GLN A 419 16.53 -1.79 20.94
C GLN A 419 17.01 -2.87 19.96
N LYS A 420 16.64 -2.75 18.68
CA LYS A 420 17.05 -3.64 17.59
C LYS A 420 17.93 -2.89 16.60
N ILE A 421 18.84 -3.59 15.97
CA ILE A 421 19.83 -2.98 15.07
C ILE A 421 19.57 -3.44 13.64
N LEU A 422 19.45 -2.46 12.73
CA LEU A 422 19.39 -2.68 11.28
C LEU A 422 20.81 -2.57 10.69
N LEU A 423 21.19 -3.58 9.91
CA LEU A 423 22.43 -3.61 9.13
C LEU A 423 22.09 -3.71 7.65
N LEU A 424 22.79 -2.92 6.83
CA LEU A 424 22.66 -2.97 5.36
C LEU A 424 23.95 -3.50 4.74
N THR A 425 23.82 -4.43 3.78
CA THR A 425 24.96 -4.92 3.00
C THR A 425 24.77 -4.60 1.53
N HIS A 426 25.88 -4.43 0.79
CA HIS A 426 25.89 -4.03 -0.63
C HIS A 426 25.03 -2.77 -0.90
N CYS A 427 25.02 -1.83 0.05
CA CYS A 427 24.20 -0.62 -0.06
C CYS A 427 24.75 0.31 -1.15
N PRO A 428 23.96 0.66 -2.20
CA PRO A 428 24.40 1.63 -3.19
C PRO A 428 24.70 3.00 -2.58
N GLU A 429 25.71 3.74 -3.10
CA GLU A 429 26.14 5.03 -2.55
C GLU A 429 25.01 6.08 -2.45
N HIS A 430 24.09 6.07 -3.40
CA HIS A 430 22.95 6.99 -3.42
C HIS A 430 21.80 6.59 -2.48
N PHE A 431 21.87 5.42 -1.86
CA PHE A 431 20.88 4.93 -0.91
C PHE A 431 21.20 5.53 0.48
N GLY A 432 20.53 6.63 0.84
CA GLY A 432 20.69 7.26 2.16
C GLY A 432 21.37 8.64 2.16
N ASN A 433 21.54 9.29 1.00
CA ASN A 433 22.02 10.68 0.91
C ASN A 433 20.91 11.73 1.19
N SER A 434 19.77 11.33 1.73
CA SER A 434 18.63 12.22 2.06
C SER A 434 18.84 13.06 3.32
N GLY A 435 20.09 13.36 3.71
CA GLY A 435 20.39 14.35 4.77
C GLY A 435 20.02 13.93 6.21
N GLU A 436 19.30 12.85 6.39
CA GLU A 436 19.00 12.28 7.70
C GLU A 436 20.04 11.23 8.06
N THR A 437 20.68 11.40 9.22
CA THR A 437 21.63 10.43 9.78
C THR A 437 20.86 9.16 10.14
N ILE A 438 20.79 8.21 9.19
CA ILE A 438 20.17 6.92 9.47
C ILE A 438 21.14 6.16 10.39
N ASN A 439 20.68 5.84 11.57
CA ASN A 439 21.44 5.06 12.55
C ASN A 439 21.40 3.57 12.15
N HIS A 440 22.16 3.21 11.11
CA HIS A 440 22.34 1.84 10.65
C HIS A 440 23.81 1.58 10.34
N GLU A 441 24.25 0.35 10.59
CA GLU A 441 25.59 -0.10 10.25
C GLU A 441 25.63 -0.58 8.79
N ARG A 442 26.66 -0.17 8.04
CA ARG A 442 26.88 -0.58 6.65
C ARG A 442 28.07 -1.52 6.53
N PHE A 443 27.87 -2.61 5.80
CA PHE A 443 28.90 -3.62 5.58
C PHE A 443 29.06 -3.90 4.08
N ALA A 444 30.28 -4.31 3.70
CA ALA A 444 30.58 -4.65 2.31
C ALA A 444 29.73 -5.84 1.81
N ASP A 445 29.55 -6.85 2.67
CA ASP A 445 28.81 -8.07 2.36
C ASP A 445 28.14 -8.67 3.60
N ILE A 446 27.36 -9.74 3.38
CA ILE A 446 26.65 -10.47 4.42
C ILE A 446 27.61 -11.11 5.42
N ASP A 447 28.77 -11.60 4.98
CA ASP A 447 29.75 -12.28 5.83
C ASP A 447 30.27 -11.35 6.92
N CYS A 448 30.69 -10.14 6.53
CA CYS A 448 31.12 -9.09 7.47
C CYS A 448 30.00 -8.68 8.43
N ALA A 449 28.75 -8.57 7.95
CA ALA A 449 27.62 -8.22 8.81
C ALA A 449 27.28 -9.34 9.80
N LEU A 450 27.33 -10.60 9.37
CA LEU A 450 27.15 -11.76 10.25
C LEU A 450 28.25 -11.82 11.30
N GLU A 451 29.52 -11.67 10.90
CA GLU A 451 30.66 -11.65 11.83
C GLU A 451 30.48 -10.59 12.91
N TRP A 452 30.10 -9.38 12.51
CA TRP A 452 29.83 -8.30 13.47
C TRP A 452 28.69 -8.64 14.43
N CYS A 453 27.57 -9.19 13.93
CA CYS A 453 26.43 -9.59 14.78
C CYS A 453 26.83 -10.72 15.75
N GLU A 454 27.61 -11.71 15.27
CA GLU A 454 28.15 -12.80 16.09
C GLU A 454 29.03 -12.24 17.20
N ASP A 455 29.93 -11.30 16.90
CA ASP A 455 30.81 -10.66 17.87
C ASP A 455 29.99 -9.89 18.94
N GLN A 456 28.91 -9.19 18.54
CA GLN A 456 28.02 -8.54 19.50
C GLN A 456 27.33 -9.55 20.44
N LEU A 457 26.88 -10.69 19.94
CA LEU A 457 26.27 -11.74 20.77
C LEU A 457 27.28 -12.35 21.73
N LEU A 458 28.50 -12.59 21.28
CA LEU A 458 29.58 -13.12 22.12
C LEU A 458 29.98 -12.15 23.22
N GLN A 459 30.05 -10.84 22.91
CA GLN A 459 30.32 -9.79 23.89
C GLN A 459 29.24 -9.70 24.99
N GLN A 460 27.96 -9.90 24.61
CA GLN A 460 26.86 -9.87 25.57
C GLN A 460 26.91 -11.07 26.57
N GLU A 461 27.32 -12.24 26.08
CA GLU A 461 27.39 -13.46 26.92
C GLU A 461 28.72 -13.55 27.72
N GLN A 462 29.80 -13.01 27.18
CA GLN A 462 31.13 -13.00 27.77
C GLN A 462 31.79 -11.62 27.72
N PRO A 463 31.41 -10.67 28.62
CA PRO A 463 31.95 -9.29 28.59
C PRO A 463 33.48 -9.21 28.76
N GLU A 464 34.11 -10.25 29.30
CA GLU A 464 35.57 -10.33 29.48
C GLU A 464 36.31 -10.58 28.13
N TRP A 465 35.60 -10.94 27.09
CA TRP A 465 36.14 -11.25 25.79
C TRP A 465 36.85 -10.05 25.13
N LEU A 466 36.35 -8.83 25.41
CA LEU A 466 36.94 -7.55 24.93
C LEU A 466 38.15 -7.10 25.73
N ARG A 467 38.39 -7.62 26.93
CA ARG A 467 39.43 -7.11 27.81
C ARG A 467 40.83 -7.66 27.52
N GLY A 468 41.08 -8.07 26.28
CA GLY A 468 42.42 -8.35 25.79
C GLY A 468 42.88 -9.76 26.10
N GLY A 469 42.93 -10.60 25.09
CA GLY A 469 43.77 -11.75 25.00
C GLY A 469 43.57 -12.79 26.13
N ARG A 470 42.46 -13.52 26.07
CA ARG A 470 42.44 -14.79 26.79
C ARG A 470 43.55 -15.67 26.20
N GLN A 471 44.64 -15.83 26.92
CA GLN A 471 45.62 -16.85 26.56
C GLN A 471 44.91 -18.20 26.60
N ILE A 472 44.66 -18.76 25.44
CA ILE A 472 44.17 -20.14 25.32
C ILE A 472 45.35 -21.04 25.56
N PRO A 473 45.34 -21.86 26.60
CA PRO A 473 46.43 -22.82 26.82
C PRO A 473 46.54 -23.74 25.61
N LEU A 474 47.75 -24.11 25.20
CA LEU A 474 47.98 -24.99 24.08
C LEU A 474 47.06 -26.21 24.05
N PRO A 475 46.83 -26.93 25.17
CA PRO A 475 45.93 -28.09 25.18
C PRO A 475 44.46 -27.76 24.88
N ALA A 476 44.05 -26.50 24.99
CA ALA A 476 42.68 -26.05 24.72
C ALA A 476 42.52 -25.46 23.31
N MET A 477 43.57 -25.43 22.49
CA MET A 477 43.50 -24.96 21.10
C MET A 477 42.88 -26.03 20.21
N ASP A 478 41.87 -25.68 19.42
CA ASP A 478 41.17 -26.59 18.51
C ASP A 478 42.09 -27.29 17.50
N ILE A 479 43.19 -26.61 17.10
CA ILE A 479 44.17 -27.15 16.18
C ILE A 479 44.97 -28.35 16.79
N LEU A 480 44.97 -28.45 18.10
CA LEU A 480 45.67 -29.52 18.83
C LEU A 480 44.70 -30.58 19.41
N GLN A 481 43.40 -30.51 19.02
CA GLN A 481 42.45 -31.57 19.40
C GLN A 481 42.85 -32.92 18.79
N GLY A 482 42.99 -33.93 19.65
CA GLY A 482 43.38 -35.28 19.25
C GLY A 482 44.87 -35.60 19.49
N PHE A 483 45.69 -34.61 19.93
CA PHE A 483 47.05 -34.86 20.38
C PHE A 483 47.06 -35.29 21.83
N ASP A 484 47.94 -36.19 22.20
CA ASP A 484 48.11 -36.57 23.58
C ASP A 484 48.95 -35.54 24.39
N PRO A 485 48.88 -35.52 25.73
CA PRO A 485 49.63 -34.55 26.53
C PRO A 485 51.15 -34.54 26.30
N SER A 486 51.75 -35.64 25.89
CA SER A 486 53.18 -35.72 25.63
C SER A 486 53.54 -35.11 24.28
N GLU A 487 52.65 -35.24 23.29
CA GLU A 487 52.80 -34.61 21.98
C GLU A 487 52.64 -33.09 22.12
N ILE A 488 51.69 -32.62 22.90
CA ILE A 488 51.47 -31.19 23.17
C ILE A 488 52.69 -30.59 23.89
N ALA A 489 53.24 -31.28 24.85
CA ALA A 489 54.45 -30.84 25.56
C ALA A 489 55.65 -30.75 24.62
N LEU A 490 55.79 -31.64 23.64
CA LEU A 490 56.85 -31.56 22.60
C LEU A 490 56.64 -30.34 21.72
N ILE A 491 55.41 -30.08 21.25
CA ILE A 491 55.04 -28.89 20.44
C ILE A 491 55.37 -27.62 21.22
N GLU A 492 55.07 -27.54 22.53
CA GLU A 492 55.35 -26.38 23.37
C GLU A 492 56.87 -26.03 23.39
N THR A 493 57.75 -27.01 23.28
CA THR A 493 59.20 -26.77 23.27
C THR A 493 59.71 -26.08 22.00
N ILE A 494 59.00 -26.17 20.89
CA ILE A 494 59.38 -25.63 19.57
C ILE A 494 58.63 -24.38 19.20
N LEU A 495 57.52 -24.05 19.89
CA LEU A 495 56.74 -22.85 19.60
C LEU A 495 57.39 -21.60 20.23
N LEU A 496 57.31 -20.47 19.46
CA LEU A 496 57.73 -19.16 19.91
C LEU A 496 56.51 -18.26 20.07
N GLU A 497 56.25 -17.78 21.31
CA GLU A 497 55.24 -16.78 21.52
C GLU A 497 55.66 -15.43 20.89
N LYS A 498 54.82 -14.91 20.03
CA LYS A 498 54.97 -13.56 19.44
C LYS A 498 53.71 -12.76 19.73
N ARG A 499 53.87 -11.49 20.07
CA ARG A 499 52.76 -10.52 20.32
C ARG A 499 52.70 -9.51 19.21
N TYR A 500 51.51 -9.30 18.67
CA TYR A 500 51.26 -8.32 17.62
C TYR A 500 50.20 -7.32 18.09
N HIS A 501 50.30 -6.05 17.67
CA HIS A 501 49.31 -5.00 17.89
C HIS A 501 48.37 -4.96 16.69
N ALA A 502 47.16 -4.41 16.91
CA ALA A 502 46.17 -4.21 15.85
C ALA A 502 46.77 -3.41 14.68
N GLY A 503 46.65 -3.93 13.43
CA GLY A 503 47.23 -3.35 12.23
C GLY A 503 48.70 -3.75 11.94
N GLN A 504 49.35 -4.50 12.82
CA GLN A 504 50.69 -4.99 12.60
C GLN A 504 50.66 -6.21 11.67
N ILE A 505 51.58 -6.23 10.67
CA ILE A 505 51.70 -7.36 9.74
C ILE A 505 52.31 -8.54 10.47
N ILE A 506 51.63 -9.68 10.45
CA ILE A 506 52.08 -10.94 11.06
C ILE A 506 53.07 -11.67 10.15
N ILE A 507 52.75 -11.77 8.84
CA ILE A 507 53.57 -12.42 7.83
C ILE A 507 53.28 -11.75 6.46
N ARG A 508 54.28 -11.64 5.58
CA ARG A 508 54.12 -11.18 4.21
C ARG A 508 54.28 -12.36 3.27
N GLU A 509 53.67 -12.28 2.11
CA GLU A 509 53.92 -13.26 1.03
C GLU A 509 55.41 -13.29 0.68
N GLY A 510 56.00 -14.50 0.75
CA GLY A 510 57.44 -14.70 0.53
C GLY A 510 58.30 -14.65 1.81
N ASP A 511 57.77 -14.38 2.99
CA ASP A 511 58.50 -14.52 4.26
C ASP A 511 58.70 -16.01 4.55
N SER A 512 59.89 -16.37 5.13
CA SER A 512 60.10 -17.75 5.63
C SER A 512 59.19 -17.97 6.85
N ALA A 513 58.43 -19.07 6.83
CA ALA A 513 57.53 -19.45 7.91
C ALA A 513 58.31 -19.85 9.18
#